data_a0a51b9d555152b9259fe25133dadb21
#
_entry.id   a0a51b9d555152b9259fe25133dadb21
#
_cell.length_a   1.000
_cell.length_b   1.000
_cell.length_c   1.000
_cell.angle_alpha   90.00
_cell.angle_beta   90.00
_cell.angle_gamma   90.00
#
_symmetry.space_group_name_H-M   'P 1'
#
loop_
_entity.id
_entity.type
_entity.pdbx_description
1 polymer ?
#
loop_
_entity_poly.entity_id
_entity_poly.type
_entity_poly.pdbx_seq_one_letter_code
_entity_poly.pdbx_strand_id
1 'polypeptide(L)'
;MFKKKKDKSRHAPHIHATKEQREAWEWCIKNKIGVCVVPDWNNVGNWHIEIMMKDKTTLDPNTYKGTEAMNKMYEYCKYYKDKYEKQI
;
A
#
# COMPACT_ATOMS: atom_id res chain seq x y z
N MET A 1 26.91 -0.76 16.44
CA MET A 1 26.47 -0.85 15.84
C MET A 1 25.77 -1.35 15.37
N PHE A 2 25.31 -1.41 15.38
CA PHE A 2 24.66 -1.67 14.88
C PHE A 2 23.91 -1.88 14.22
N LYS A 3 23.73 -2.22 13.89
CA LYS A 3 22.96 -2.49 13.45
C LYS A 3 22.00 -2.20 12.73
N LYS A 4 21.72 -1.82 12.51
CA LYS A 4 20.82 -1.22 11.87
C LYS A 4 20.68 -1.59 10.51
N LYS A 5 21.54 -1.98 9.88
CA LYS A 5 21.42 -2.28 8.55
C LYS A 5 20.59 -3.37 8.22
N LYS A 6 20.35 -4.31 9.00
CA LYS A 6 19.53 -5.37 8.65
C LYS A 6 18.15 -5.00 8.51
N ASP A 7 17.72 -3.99 9.11
CA ASP A 7 16.35 -3.58 9.03
C ASP A 7 15.96 -3.09 7.66
N LYS A 8 16.92 -2.79 6.84
CA LYS A 8 16.59 -2.32 5.52
C LYS A 8 15.77 -3.28 4.72
N SER A 9 15.94 -4.56 4.95
CA SER A 9 15.17 -5.53 4.19
C SER A 9 13.69 -5.50 4.54
N ARG A 10 13.32 -4.82 5.61
CA ARG A 10 11.93 -4.76 6.04
C ARG A 10 11.25 -3.44 5.72
N HIS A 11 11.97 -2.52 5.11
CA HIS A 11 11.36 -1.26 4.72
C HIS A 11 10.52 -1.46 3.46
N ALA A 12 9.43 -0.71 3.37
CA ALA A 12 8.61 -0.78 2.18
C ALA A 12 9.42 -0.39 0.95
N PRO A 13 9.16 -1.02 -0.18
CA PRO A 13 9.86 -0.67 -1.41
C PRO A 13 9.58 0.78 -1.78
N HIS A 14 10.55 1.38 -2.43
CA HIS A 14 10.45 2.79 -2.80
C HIS A 14 10.27 2.93 -4.30
N ILE A 15 9.28 3.72 -4.70
CA ILE A 15 9.11 4.05 -6.10
C ILE A 15 8.86 5.54 -6.22
N HIS A 16 9.01 6.06 -7.42
CA HIS A 16 8.68 7.46 -7.69
C HIS A 16 7.21 7.51 -8.09
N ALA A 17 6.37 7.86 -7.13
CA ALA A 17 4.95 7.94 -7.40
C ALA A 17 4.63 9.09 -8.34
N THR A 18 3.72 8.86 -9.28
CA THR A 18 3.26 9.92 -10.16
C THR A 18 2.36 10.86 -9.38
N LYS A 19 2.09 12.01 -9.96
CA LYS A 19 1.19 12.97 -9.34
C LYS A 19 -0.18 12.34 -9.12
N GLU A 20 -0.66 11.62 -10.11
CA GLU A 20 -1.95 10.96 -10.03
C GLU A 20 -1.99 9.92 -8.91
N GLN A 21 -0.92 9.17 -8.77
CA GLN A 21 -0.83 8.18 -7.71
C GLN A 21 -0.86 8.85 -6.33
N ARG A 22 -0.09 9.91 -6.16
CA ARG A 22 -0.04 10.62 -4.89
C ARG A 22 -1.39 11.23 -4.54
N GLU A 23 -2.07 11.78 -5.53
CA GLU A 23 -3.38 12.38 -5.31
C GLU A 23 -4.40 11.34 -4.87
N ALA A 24 -4.35 10.17 -5.47
CA ALA A 24 -5.25 9.09 -5.09
C ALA A 24 -4.97 8.64 -3.67
N TRP A 25 -3.71 8.51 -3.32
CA TRP A 25 -3.34 8.09 -1.98
C TRP A 25 -3.80 9.12 -0.94
N GLU A 26 -3.59 10.40 -1.22
CA GLU A 26 -4.01 11.47 -0.31
C GLU A 26 -5.52 11.49 -0.17
N TRP A 27 -6.23 11.28 -1.27
CA TRP A 27 -7.69 11.23 -1.22
C TRP A 27 -8.15 10.12 -0.28
N CYS A 28 -7.53 8.95 -0.38
CA CYS A 28 -7.88 7.83 0.49
C CYS A 28 -7.63 8.17 1.94
N ILE A 29 -6.48 8.74 2.26
CA ILE A 29 -6.15 9.12 3.62
C ILE A 29 -7.19 10.09 4.17
N LYS A 30 -7.56 11.09 3.39
CA LYS A 30 -8.55 12.08 3.82
C LYS A 30 -9.91 11.46 4.06
N ASN A 31 -10.21 10.38 3.37
CA ASN A 31 -11.49 9.72 3.50
C ASN A 31 -11.43 8.48 4.37
N LYS A 32 -10.36 8.39 5.16
CA LYS A 32 -10.19 7.32 6.16
C LYS A 32 -10.12 5.93 5.57
N ILE A 33 -9.52 5.84 4.40
CA ILE A 33 -9.23 4.57 3.76
C ILE A 33 -7.72 4.43 3.76
N GLY A 34 -7.21 3.45 4.49
CA GLY A 34 -5.78 3.21 4.53
C GLY A 34 -5.43 2.05 3.62
N VAL A 35 -4.49 2.25 2.72
CA VAL A 35 -4.00 1.17 1.87
C VAL A 35 -2.50 1.15 2.04
N CYS A 36 -1.97 0.05 2.51
CA CYS A 36 -0.53 -0.03 2.77
C CYS A 36 0.01 -1.40 2.42
N VAL A 37 1.34 -1.47 2.31
CA VAL A 37 2.02 -2.73 2.05
C VAL A 37 2.60 -3.23 3.35
N VAL A 38 2.48 -4.52 3.59
CA VAL A 38 3.06 -5.14 4.77
C VAL A 38 3.91 -6.32 4.33
N PRO A 39 5.06 -6.54 4.95
CA PRO A 39 5.93 -7.63 4.53
C PRO A 39 5.32 -8.99 4.83
N ASP A 40 5.61 -9.94 3.96
CA ASP A 40 5.25 -11.33 4.22
C ASP A 40 6.41 -11.92 5.00
N TRP A 41 6.20 -12.17 6.27
CA TRP A 41 7.27 -12.63 7.16
C TRP A 41 7.76 -14.04 6.83
N ASN A 42 6.97 -14.80 6.07
CA ASN A 42 7.36 -16.13 5.68
C ASN A 42 8.14 -16.17 4.36
N ASN A 43 7.98 -15.15 3.54
CA ASN A 43 8.65 -15.10 2.24
C ASN A 43 9.26 -13.74 2.03
N VAL A 44 10.54 -13.63 2.31
CA VAL A 44 11.26 -12.37 2.17
C VAL A 44 11.19 -11.88 0.74
N GLY A 45 10.90 -10.60 0.58
CA GLY A 45 10.78 -10.00 -0.74
C GLY A 45 9.35 -9.96 -1.26
N ASN A 46 8.43 -10.62 -0.58
CA ASN A 46 7.02 -10.57 -0.94
C ASN A 46 6.27 -9.66 0.04
N TRP A 47 5.22 -9.05 -0.43
CA TRP A 47 4.46 -8.07 0.34
C TRP A 47 2.98 -8.30 0.16
N HIS A 48 2.22 -8.05 1.21
CA HIS A 48 0.76 -8.08 1.16
C HIS A 48 0.23 -6.66 1.06
N ILE A 49 -0.96 -6.51 0.55
CA ILE A 49 -1.64 -5.22 0.55
C ILE A 49 -2.73 -5.29 1.60
N GLU A 50 -2.69 -4.34 2.53
CA GLU A 50 -3.68 -4.27 3.59
C GLU A 50 -4.55 -3.05 3.38
N ILE A 51 -5.87 -3.23 3.44
CA ILE A 51 -6.83 -2.16 3.24
C ILE A 51 -7.64 -1.99 4.51
N MET A 52 -7.59 -0.80 5.07
CA MET A 52 -8.29 -0.50 6.30
C MET A 52 -9.37 0.54 6.05
N MET A 53 -10.60 0.20 6.39
CA MET A 53 -11.73 1.10 6.25
C MET A 53 -12.52 1.09 7.53
N LYS A 54 -12.74 2.28 8.08
CA LYS A 54 -13.53 2.36 9.28
C LYS A 54 -13.22 1.28 10.30
N ASP A 55 -14.05 0.30 10.39
CA ASP A 55 -13.87 -0.77 11.38
C ASP A 55 -13.58 -2.10 10.74
N LYS A 56 -13.02 -2.08 9.56
CA LYS A 56 -12.76 -3.30 8.83
C LYS A 56 -11.39 -3.30 8.19
N THR A 57 -10.67 -4.38 8.34
CA THR A 57 -9.37 -4.55 7.71
C THR A 57 -9.43 -5.76 6.79
N THR A 58 -8.97 -5.57 5.57
CA THR A 58 -8.97 -6.63 4.57
C THR A 58 -7.58 -6.79 4.01
N LEU A 59 -7.17 -8.03 3.78
CA LEU A 59 -5.90 -8.31 3.13
C LEU A 59 -6.16 -8.83 1.74
N ASP A 60 -5.42 -8.30 0.77
CA ASP A 60 -5.45 -8.86 -0.58
C ASP A 60 -4.93 -10.31 -0.46
N PRO A 61 -5.60 -11.28 -1.04
CA PRO A 61 -5.16 -12.68 -0.92
C PRO A 61 -3.86 -12.98 -1.65
N ASN A 62 -3.42 -12.09 -2.52
CA ASN A 62 -2.19 -12.28 -3.27
C ASN A 62 -1.03 -11.58 -2.62
N THR A 63 0.19 -12.00 -2.96
CA THR A 63 1.38 -11.29 -2.54
C THR A 63 2.06 -10.74 -3.78
N TYR A 64 2.87 -9.73 -3.58
CA TYR A 64 3.51 -9.00 -4.68
C TYR A 64 4.96 -8.74 -4.34
N LYS A 65 5.78 -8.65 -5.37
CA LYS A 65 7.18 -8.31 -5.17
C LYS A 65 7.31 -6.80 -5.02
N GLY A 66 8.33 -6.40 -4.33
CA GLY A 66 8.76 -5.03 -4.14
C GLY A 66 7.98 -3.93 -4.82
N THR A 67 8.48 -3.49 -5.98
CA THR A 67 7.83 -2.35 -6.65
C THR A 67 6.44 -2.68 -7.16
N GLU A 68 6.18 -3.96 -7.47
CA GLU A 68 4.83 -4.35 -7.85
C GLU A 68 3.84 -4.10 -6.71
N ALA A 69 4.28 -4.37 -5.48
CA ALA A 69 3.40 -4.15 -4.34
C ALA A 69 3.04 -2.68 -4.20
N MET A 70 4.01 -1.80 -4.37
CA MET A 70 3.74 -0.37 -4.29
C MET A 70 2.82 0.09 -5.40
N ASN A 71 3.03 -0.40 -6.60
CA ASN A 71 2.15 -0.06 -7.71
C ASN A 71 0.73 -0.57 -7.47
N LYS A 72 0.62 -1.77 -6.94
CA LYS A 72 -0.69 -2.35 -6.63
C LYS A 72 -1.39 -1.53 -5.53
N MET A 73 -0.63 -1.08 -4.55
CA MET A 73 -1.18 -0.22 -3.49
C MET A 73 -1.82 1.03 -4.10
N TYR A 74 -1.13 1.68 -5.03
CA TYR A 74 -1.67 2.87 -5.67
C TYR A 74 -2.85 2.54 -6.60
N GLU A 75 -2.86 1.36 -7.20
CA GLU A 75 -4.02 0.93 -7.99
C GLU A 75 -5.26 0.84 -7.11
N TYR A 76 -5.10 0.29 -5.90
CA TYR A 76 -6.22 0.24 -4.96
C TYR A 76 -6.68 1.65 -4.58
N CYS A 77 -5.74 2.55 -4.36
CA CYS A 77 -6.09 3.92 -4.01
C CYS A 77 -6.90 4.56 -5.13
N LYS A 78 -6.49 4.38 -6.37
CA LYS A 78 -7.21 4.94 -7.51
C LYS A 78 -8.59 4.30 -7.65
N TYR A 79 -8.66 3.00 -7.43
CA TYR A 79 -9.91 2.28 -7.49
C TYR A 79 -10.92 2.86 -6.50
N TYR A 80 -10.49 3.04 -5.25
CA TYR A 80 -11.40 3.55 -4.24
C TYR A 80 -11.75 5.02 -4.47
N LYS A 81 -10.79 5.80 -4.93
CA LYS A 81 -11.06 7.18 -5.25
C LYS A 81 -12.13 7.26 -6.33
N ASP A 82 -11.96 6.52 -7.42
CA ASP A 82 -12.92 6.53 -8.51
C ASP A 82 -14.29 6.05 -8.06
N LYS A 83 -14.29 4.98 -7.29
CA LYS A 83 -15.54 4.37 -6.85
C LYS A 83 -16.35 5.28 -5.94
N TYR A 84 -15.70 5.85 -4.94
CA TYR A 84 -16.43 6.63 -3.94
C TYR A 84 -16.56 8.11 -4.29
N GLU A 85 -15.62 8.63 -5.04
CA GLU A 85 -15.70 10.01 -5.45
C GLU A 85 -16.94 10.25 -6.33
N LYS A 86 -17.26 9.29 -7.15
CA LYS A 86 -18.42 9.40 -8.04
C LYS A 86 -19.73 9.34 -7.32
N GLN A 87 -19.74 8.92 -6.08
CA GLN A 87 -20.98 8.79 -5.33
C GLN A 87 -21.37 10.06 -4.58
N ILE A 88 -20.57 11.07 -4.68
CA ILE A 88 -20.82 12.33 -3.96
C ILE A 88 -21.67 13.32 -4.75
#